data_94194fc05af9cb58102b925aa4504bb6
#
_entry.id   94194fc05af9cb58102b925aa4504bb6
#
_cell.length_a   1.000
_cell.length_b   1.000
_cell.length_c   1.000
_cell.angle_alpha   90.00
_cell.angle_beta   90.00
_cell.angle_gamma   90.00
#
_symmetry.space_group_name_H-M   'P 1'
#
loop_
_entity.id
_entity.type
_entity.pdbx_description
1 polymer ?
#
loop_
_entity_poly.entity_id
_entity_poly.type
_entity_poly.pdbx_seq_one_letter_code
_entity_poly.pdbx_strand_id
1 'polypeptide(L)'
;MEIRWLGHSAFELISDEGVKILVDPFISNNPACPLPVEELEANIICITHGHSDHFGDAMEIANKTNATLVANHEISLFLGEQGFDCVSMNTGGSVSIQGVKITMLDAKHSSSIDFTEEIRPAGDPGSFLFTFEDGTKVFHAGDTGLFSDMENVIGRIYKPDIAMVPIGDKFTMGPFEGALAAMWLAPKVVIPMHYNTFPVIEQDPAIFSNFVNQLHPNVDVVIMNPLEYYKPDFEKEE
;
A
#
# COMPACT_ATOMS: atom_id res chain seq x y z
N MET A 1 8.67 8.78 11.36
CA MET A 1 8.25 7.44 10.87
C MET A 1 9.25 6.89 9.87
N GLU A 2 9.27 5.58 9.60
CA GLU A 2 10.13 4.92 8.62
C GLU A 2 9.28 4.03 7.70
N ILE A 3 9.72 3.85 6.45
CA ILE A 3 9.09 3.00 5.44
C ILE A 3 10.10 1.95 5.02
N ARG A 4 9.69 0.69 4.97
CA ARG A 4 10.49 -0.41 4.44
C ARG A 4 9.74 -1.09 3.31
N TRP A 5 10.37 -1.21 2.14
CA TRP A 5 9.78 -1.96 1.04
C TRP A 5 10.14 -3.44 1.15
N LEU A 6 9.14 -4.30 1.15
CA LEU A 6 9.32 -5.75 1.22
C LEU A 6 9.24 -6.43 -0.16
N GLY A 7 9.19 -5.63 -1.22
CA GLY A 7 8.98 -6.09 -2.59
C GLY A 7 7.51 -6.10 -3.00
N HIS A 8 7.24 -6.06 -4.31
CA HIS A 8 5.89 -5.97 -4.87
C HIS A 8 5.12 -4.76 -4.32
N SER A 9 3.96 -4.97 -3.72
CA SER A 9 3.19 -3.94 -3.00
C SER A 9 3.29 -4.08 -1.48
N ALA A 10 4.16 -4.97 -0.98
CA ALA A 10 4.31 -5.19 0.45
C ALA A 10 5.21 -4.13 1.10
N PHE A 11 4.67 -3.43 2.10
CA PHE A 11 5.40 -2.41 2.86
C PHE A 11 5.24 -2.60 4.37
N GLU A 12 6.32 -2.28 5.09
CA GLU A 12 6.31 -2.07 6.54
C GLU A 12 6.43 -0.56 6.81
N LEU A 13 5.46 -0.01 7.53
CA LEU A 13 5.47 1.37 8.01
C LEU A 13 5.69 1.34 9.52
N ILE A 14 6.65 2.11 10.00
CA ILE A 14 6.99 2.16 11.42
C ILE A 14 6.78 3.59 11.91
N SER A 15 5.87 3.79 12.86
CA SER A 15 5.61 5.10 13.46
C SER A 15 6.75 5.53 14.40
N ASP A 16 6.79 6.79 14.79
CA ASP A 16 7.77 7.28 15.76
C ASP A 16 7.53 6.69 17.17
N GLU A 17 6.31 6.26 17.46
CA GLU A 17 5.95 5.53 18.68
C GLU A 17 6.25 4.01 18.60
N GLY A 18 6.82 3.55 17.46
CA GLY A 18 7.21 2.16 17.24
C GLY A 18 6.07 1.23 16.79
N VAL A 19 4.92 1.77 16.39
CA VAL A 19 3.81 0.96 15.84
C VAL A 19 4.20 0.48 14.44
N LYS A 20 4.19 -0.83 14.24
CA LYS A 20 4.52 -1.49 12.97
C LYS A 20 3.24 -1.84 12.22
N ILE A 21 3.12 -1.33 11.01
CA ILE A 21 2.00 -1.56 10.11
C ILE A 21 2.52 -2.30 8.89
N LEU A 22 1.98 -3.46 8.58
CA LEU A 22 2.20 -4.13 7.31
C LEU A 22 1.04 -3.84 6.35
N VAL A 23 1.36 -3.50 5.13
CA VAL A 23 0.38 -3.32 4.06
C VAL A 23 0.65 -4.36 2.99
N ASP A 24 -0.39 -5.11 2.61
CA ASP A 24 -0.35 -6.14 1.58
C ASP A 24 0.83 -7.12 1.74
N PRO A 25 0.89 -7.89 2.86
CA PRO A 25 2.07 -8.65 3.24
C PRO A 25 2.23 -9.94 2.41
N PHE A 26 2.51 -9.77 1.13
CA PHE A 26 2.90 -10.85 0.22
C PHE A 26 4.39 -11.14 0.40
N ILE A 27 4.73 -12.19 1.13
CA ILE A 27 6.10 -12.49 1.61
C ILE A 27 6.60 -13.85 1.11
N SER A 28 5.96 -14.96 1.53
CA SER A 28 6.44 -16.34 1.29
C SER A 28 6.58 -16.69 -0.19
N ASN A 29 5.68 -16.19 -1.04
CA ASN A 29 5.69 -16.44 -2.47
C ASN A 29 6.18 -15.23 -3.29
N ASN A 30 6.74 -14.23 -2.63
CA ASN A 30 7.29 -13.04 -3.25
C ASN A 30 8.77 -13.24 -3.61
N PRO A 31 9.13 -13.43 -4.88
CA PRO A 31 10.53 -13.66 -5.27
C PRO A 31 11.44 -12.44 -5.01
N ALA A 32 10.86 -11.26 -4.77
CA ALA A 32 11.60 -10.05 -4.43
C ALA A 32 11.82 -9.90 -2.91
N CYS A 33 11.11 -10.66 -2.06
CA CYS A 33 11.25 -10.61 -0.62
C CYS A 33 12.09 -11.79 -0.11
N PRO A 34 13.34 -11.58 0.33
CA PRO A 34 14.17 -12.64 0.85
C PRO A 34 13.94 -12.95 2.35
N LEU A 35 13.00 -12.24 3.01
CA LEU A 35 12.70 -12.45 4.43
C LEU A 35 11.72 -13.61 4.62
N PRO A 36 11.94 -14.47 5.62
CA PRO A 36 10.92 -15.41 6.05
C PRO A 36 9.83 -14.69 6.88
N VAL A 37 8.60 -15.19 6.80
CA VAL A 37 7.44 -14.63 7.53
C VAL A 37 7.68 -14.58 9.04
N GLU A 38 8.44 -15.52 9.56
CA GLU A 38 8.76 -15.63 10.98
C GLU A 38 9.59 -14.46 11.54
N GLU A 39 10.26 -13.71 10.69
CA GLU A 39 11.05 -12.53 11.09
C GLU A 39 10.22 -11.24 11.13
N LEU A 40 9.01 -11.25 10.57
CA LEU A 40 8.15 -10.06 10.54
C LEU A 40 7.40 -9.90 11.87
N GLU A 41 7.31 -8.65 12.30
CA GLU A 41 6.51 -8.21 13.44
C GLU A 41 5.49 -7.19 12.98
N ALA A 42 4.27 -7.26 13.49
CA ALA A 42 3.22 -6.30 13.16
C ALA A 42 2.31 -6.01 14.36
N ASN A 43 1.86 -4.78 14.46
CA ASN A 43 0.76 -4.36 15.33
C ASN A 43 -0.55 -4.28 14.53
N ILE A 44 -0.44 -3.89 13.25
CA ILE A 44 -1.56 -3.69 12.34
C ILE A 44 -1.19 -4.31 10.98
N ILE A 45 -2.15 -4.96 10.35
CA ILE A 45 -2.02 -5.47 8.97
C ILE A 45 -3.19 -4.95 8.17
N CYS A 46 -2.89 -4.18 7.11
CA CYS A 46 -3.89 -3.63 6.18
C CYS A 46 -3.86 -4.40 4.87
N ILE A 47 -5.04 -4.81 4.37
CA ILE A 47 -5.20 -5.55 3.13
C ILE A 47 -6.02 -4.69 2.17
N THR A 48 -5.42 -4.27 1.04
CA THR A 48 -6.06 -3.39 0.06
C THR A 48 -7.15 -4.10 -0.72
N HIS A 49 -6.90 -5.35 -1.12
CA HIS A 49 -7.84 -6.19 -1.86
C HIS A 49 -7.49 -7.68 -1.74
N GLY A 50 -8.34 -8.55 -2.28
CA GLY A 50 -8.32 -9.98 -1.98
C GLY A 50 -7.38 -10.83 -2.83
N HIS A 51 -6.62 -10.29 -3.79
CA HIS A 51 -5.70 -11.10 -4.58
C HIS A 51 -4.56 -11.67 -3.75
N SER A 52 -4.09 -12.85 -4.13
CA SER A 52 -3.08 -13.63 -3.37
C SER A 52 -1.74 -12.92 -3.21
N ASP A 53 -1.36 -12.08 -4.16
CA ASP A 53 -0.14 -11.26 -4.15
C ASP A 53 -0.26 -9.95 -3.33
N HIS A 54 -1.40 -9.76 -2.64
CA HIS A 54 -1.66 -8.67 -1.68
C HIS A 54 -2.14 -9.19 -0.33
N PHE A 55 -3.17 -10.06 -0.33
CA PHE A 55 -3.63 -10.72 0.89
C PHE A 55 -2.48 -11.51 1.55
N GLY A 56 -1.68 -12.20 0.72
CA GLY A 56 -0.43 -12.83 1.07
C GLY A 56 -0.46 -13.65 2.35
N ASP A 57 0.47 -13.38 3.23
CA ASP A 57 0.68 -14.09 4.50
C ASP A 57 -0.02 -13.39 5.68
N ALA A 58 -1.03 -12.53 5.42
CA ALA A 58 -1.69 -11.72 6.45
C ALA A 58 -2.23 -12.56 7.63
N MET A 59 -2.87 -13.70 7.35
CA MET A 59 -3.41 -14.57 8.41
C MET A 59 -2.30 -15.21 9.24
N GLU A 60 -1.23 -15.69 8.62
CA GLU A 60 -0.11 -16.31 9.31
C GLU A 60 0.58 -15.30 10.24
N ILE A 61 0.87 -14.09 9.72
CA ILE A 61 1.49 -13.01 10.49
C ILE A 61 0.57 -12.57 11.63
N ALA A 62 -0.73 -12.38 11.38
CA ALA A 62 -1.70 -11.99 12.40
C ALA A 62 -1.79 -13.03 13.53
N ASN A 63 -1.81 -14.32 13.18
CA ASN A 63 -1.83 -15.40 14.18
C ASN A 63 -0.58 -15.43 15.06
N LYS A 64 0.58 -15.12 14.48
CA LYS A 64 1.87 -15.06 15.20
C LYS A 64 1.99 -13.83 16.11
N THR A 65 1.58 -12.67 15.61
CA THR A 65 1.85 -11.38 16.25
C THR A 65 0.68 -10.82 17.05
N ASN A 66 -0.52 -11.41 16.90
CA ASN A 66 -1.80 -10.85 17.37
C ASN A 66 -2.07 -9.44 16.78
N ALA A 67 -1.60 -9.17 15.57
CA ALA A 67 -1.84 -7.92 14.89
C ALA A 67 -3.33 -7.69 14.58
N THR A 68 -3.76 -6.44 14.65
CA THR A 68 -5.10 -6.04 14.23
C THR A 68 -5.19 -6.04 12.72
N LEU A 69 -6.04 -6.90 12.15
CA LEU A 69 -6.35 -6.92 10.72
C LEU A 69 -7.31 -5.78 10.36
N VAL A 70 -7.07 -5.13 9.23
CA VAL A 70 -7.89 -4.04 8.68
C VAL A 70 -8.12 -4.29 7.20
N ALA A 71 -9.37 -4.35 6.76
CA ALA A 71 -9.72 -4.62 5.37
C ALA A 71 -11.12 -4.07 5.03
N ASN A 72 -11.52 -4.20 3.76
CA ASN A 72 -12.91 -3.94 3.37
C ASN A 72 -13.87 -4.96 4.01
N HIS A 73 -15.18 -4.68 3.92
CA HIS A 73 -16.20 -5.48 4.59
C HIS A 73 -16.19 -6.95 4.14
N GLU A 74 -16.08 -7.24 2.85
CA GLU A 74 -16.13 -8.58 2.29
C GLU A 74 -14.92 -9.43 2.70
N ILE A 75 -13.73 -8.84 2.70
CA ILE A 75 -12.51 -9.49 3.22
C ILE A 75 -12.64 -9.73 4.72
N SER A 76 -13.22 -8.80 5.48
CA SER A 76 -13.43 -8.99 6.92
C SER A 76 -14.38 -10.15 7.22
N LEU A 77 -15.41 -10.37 6.39
CA LEU A 77 -16.29 -11.55 6.51
C LEU A 77 -15.52 -12.85 6.24
N PHE A 78 -14.71 -12.86 5.17
CA PHE A 78 -13.86 -14.01 4.86
C PHE A 78 -12.89 -14.33 6.01
N LEU A 79 -12.22 -13.33 6.57
CA LEU A 79 -11.32 -13.49 7.73
C LEU A 79 -12.07 -14.01 8.95
N GLY A 80 -13.31 -13.54 9.19
CA GLY A 80 -14.19 -14.04 10.25
C GLY A 80 -14.53 -15.52 10.10
N GLU A 81 -14.75 -16.02 8.87
CA GLU A 81 -14.94 -17.44 8.57
C GLU A 81 -13.68 -18.27 8.91
N GLN A 82 -12.49 -17.66 8.82
CA GLN A 82 -11.21 -18.29 9.18
C GLN A 82 -10.87 -18.15 10.67
N GLY A 83 -11.73 -17.51 11.47
CA GLY A 83 -11.56 -17.33 12.92
C GLY A 83 -10.75 -16.11 13.33
N PHE A 84 -10.56 -15.14 12.44
CA PHE A 84 -9.86 -13.89 12.73
C PHE A 84 -10.84 -12.75 12.98
N ASP A 85 -10.56 -11.93 14.00
CA ASP A 85 -11.21 -10.63 14.13
C ASP A 85 -10.55 -9.63 13.18
N CYS A 86 -11.36 -8.86 12.47
CA CYS A 86 -10.90 -7.84 11.52
C CYS A 86 -11.69 -6.54 11.71
N VAL A 87 -11.00 -5.43 11.72
CA VAL A 87 -11.62 -4.10 11.64
C VAL A 87 -12.14 -3.90 10.22
N SER A 88 -13.46 -4.05 10.08
CA SER A 88 -14.17 -3.90 8.82
C SER A 88 -14.29 -2.44 8.44
N MET A 89 -13.87 -2.09 7.25
CA MET A 89 -13.96 -0.72 6.71
C MET A 89 -14.71 -0.69 5.38
N ASN A 90 -14.92 0.51 4.89
CA ASN A 90 -15.35 0.74 3.51
C ASN A 90 -14.79 2.08 3.03
N THR A 91 -14.78 2.31 1.71
CA THR A 91 -14.27 3.53 1.08
C THR A 91 -14.86 4.79 1.72
N GLY A 92 -14.01 5.73 2.09
CA GLY A 92 -14.34 6.97 2.80
C GLY A 92 -14.34 6.83 4.33
N GLY A 93 -14.31 5.60 4.88
CA GLY A 93 -14.25 5.36 6.32
C GLY A 93 -12.86 5.58 6.90
N SER A 94 -12.79 5.88 8.20
CA SER A 94 -11.53 6.00 8.94
C SER A 94 -11.64 5.33 10.29
N VAL A 95 -10.53 4.78 10.76
CA VAL A 95 -10.36 4.22 12.10
C VAL A 95 -9.04 4.71 12.69
N SER A 96 -8.94 4.82 14.02
CA SER A 96 -7.68 5.09 14.69
C SER A 96 -7.28 3.89 15.52
N ILE A 97 -6.09 3.36 15.28
CA ILE A 97 -5.54 2.19 15.96
C ILE A 97 -4.14 2.55 16.43
N GLN A 98 -3.87 2.41 17.73
CA GLN A 98 -2.56 2.66 18.33
C GLN A 98 -1.93 4.01 17.93
N GLY A 99 -2.73 5.09 17.86
CA GLY A 99 -2.24 6.42 17.52
C GLY A 99 -2.23 6.74 16.01
N VAL A 100 -2.28 5.74 15.13
CA VAL A 100 -2.30 5.94 13.68
C VAL A 100 -3.74 5.98 13.17
N LYS A 101 -4.10 7.02 12.43
CA LYS A 101 -5.38 7.08 11.71
C LYS A 101 -5.24 6.43 10.34
N ILE A 102 -6.08 5.45 10.07
CA ILE A 102 -6.16 4.71 8.81
C ILE A 102 -7.45 5.09 8.11
N THR A 103 -7.36 5.61 6.90
CA THR A 103 -8.51 5.96 6.05
C THR A 103 -8.49 5.07 4.81
N MET A 104 -9.59 4.38 4.54
CA MET A 104 -9.74 3.60 3.31
C MET A 104 -10.27 4.51 2.21
N LEU A 105 -9.61 4.51 1.06
CA LEU A 105 -9.96 5.32 -0.11
C LEU A 105 -10.18 4.41 -1.33
N ASP A 106 -10.67 4.99 -2.42
CA ASP A 106 -11.01 4.26 -3.64
C ASP A 106 -9.75 3.75 -4.39
N ALA A 107 -9.92 2.67 -5.13
CA ALA A 107 -8.97 2.14 -6.11
C ALA A 107 -9.76 1.57 -7.30
N LYS A 108 -9.16 1.50 -8.49
CA LYS A 108 -9.81 0.99 -9.71
C LYS A 108 -9.14 -0.29 -10.18
N HIS A 109 -9.58 -1.39 -9.62
CA HIS A 109 -9.07 -2.73 -9.86
C HIS A 109 -10.17 -3.78 -9.65
N SER A 110 -9.85 -5.05 -9.75
CA SER A 110 -10.71 -6.14 -9.30
C SER A 110 -10.29 -6.61 -7.89
N SER A 111 -11.17 -7.37 -7.24
CA SER A 111 -10.88 -7.92 -5.92
C SER A 111 -11.58 -9.27 -5.78
N SER A 112 -10.81 -10.32 -5.54
CA SER A 112 -11.29 -11.67 -5.29
C SER A 112 -10.37 -12.41 -4.33
N ILE A 113 -10.91 -13.33 -3.55
CA ILE A 113 -10.14 -14.35 -2.85
C ILE A 113 -9.84 -15.43 -3.89
N ASP A 114 -8.65 -15.46 -4.45
CA ASP A 114 -8.23 -16.29 -5.58
C ASP A 114 -7.32 -17.46 -5.19
N PHE A 115 -7.04 -17.61 -3.90
CA PHE A 115 -6.17 -18.65 -3.33
C PHE A 115 -6.94 -19.76 -2.57
N THR A 116 -8.25 -19.80 -2.71
CA THR A 116 -9.13 -20.88 -2.21
C THR A 116 -9.60 -21.78 -3.36
N GLU A 117 -10.18 -22.94 -3.04
CA GLU A 117 -10.70 -23.88 -4.07
C GLU A 117 -11.69 -23.20 -5.01
N GLU A 118 -12.52 -22.31 -4.49
CA GLU A 118 -13.46 -21.49 -5.27
C GLU A 118 -13.06 -20.02 -5.19
N ILE A 119 -12.97 -19.36 -6.35
CA ILE A 119 -12.74 -17.90 -6.40
C ILE A 119 -13.98 -17.20 -5.84
N ARG A 120 -13.77 -16.36 -4.83
CA ARG A 120 -14.84 -15.64 -4.14
C ARG A 120 -14.71 -14.14 -4.35
N PRO A 121 -15.79 -13.39 -4.64
CA PRO A 121 -15.76 -11.94 -4.62
C PRO A 121 -15.28 -11.41 -3.26
N ALA A 122 -14.41 -10.39 -3.29
CA ALA A 122 -13.81 -9.80 -2.09
C ALA A 122 -14.13 -8.30 -1.94
N GLY A 123 -15.27 -7.87 -2.46
CA GLY A 123 -15.70 -6.46 -2.45
C GLY A 123 -14.88 -5.58 -3.40
N ASP A 124 -15.04 -4.27 -3.26
CA ASP A 124 -14.28 -3.32 -4.04
C ASP A 124 -12.84 -3.22 -3.51
N PRO A 125 -11.83 -3.09 -4.40
CA PRO A 125 -10.47 -2.83 -3.98
C PRO A 125 -10.38 -1.44 -3.32
N GLY A 126 -9.45 -1.31 -2.38
CA GLY A 126 -9.21 -0.05 -1.70
C GLY A 126 -7.74 0.35 -1.73
N SER A 127 -7.52 1.60 -1.42
CA SER A 127 -6.22 2.17 -1.06
C SER A 127 -6.27 2.63 0.39
N PHE A 128 -5.11 2.85 1.01
CA PHE A 128 -5.05 3.33 2.39
C PHE A 128 -4.27 4.63 2.50
N LEU A 129 -4.79 5.54 3.33
CA LEU A 129 -4.06 6.71 3.79
C LEU A 129 -3.82 6.58 5.30
N PHE A 130 -2.55 6.53 5.68
CA PHE A 130 -2.09 6.50 7.06
C PHE A 130 -1.73 7.93 7.48
N THR A 131 -2.30 8.39 8.59
CA THR A 131 -1.89 9.66 9.21
C THR A 131 -1.24 9.33 10.55
N PHE A 132 0.04 9.64 10.64
CA PHE A 132 0.88 9.39 11.81
C PHE A 132 0.75 10.50 12.87
N GLU A 133 1.36 10.29 14.01
CA GLU A 133 1.25 11.15 15.20
C GLU A 133 1.76 12.58 14.95
N ASP A 134 2.78 12.73 14.10
CA ASP A 134 3.36 14.01 13.71
C ASP A 134 2.58 14.73 12.59
N GLY A 135 1.49 14.10 12.11
CA GLY A 135 0.67 14.59 11.01
C GLY A 135 1.12 14.14 9.63
N THR A 136 2.25 13.45 9.49
CA THR A 136 2.73 12.89 8.21
C THR A 136 1.70 11.93 7.63
N LYS A 137 1.42 12.07 6.34
CA LYS A 137 0.43 11.27 5.62
C LYS A 137 1.09 10.41 4.55
N VAL A 138 0.91 9.10 4.66
CA VAL A 138 1.42 8.12 3.70
C VAL A 138 0.24 7.46 2.99
N PHE A 139 0.22 7.55 1.67
CA PHE A 139 -0.78 6.93 0.81
C PHE A 139 -0.21 5.69 0.14
N HIS A 140 -0.88 4.57 0.32
CA HIS A 140 -0.61 3.32 -0.38
C HIS A 140 -1.76 3.06 -1.36
N ALA A 141 -1.47 3.15 -2.65
CA ALA A 141 -2.50 3.09 -3.69
C ALA A 141 -3.17 1.71 -3.83
N GLY A 142 -2.53 0.64 -3.31
CA GLY A 142 -2.91 -0.72 -3.70
C GLY A 142 -2.75 -0.91 -5.20
N ASP A 143 -3.46 -1.90 -5.75
CA ASP A 143 -3.54 -2.08 -7.18
C ASP A 143 -4.63 -1.19 -7.76
N THR A 144 -4.26 -0.42 -8.77
CA THR A 144 -5.19 0.52 -9.40
C THR A 144 -4.74 0.94 -10.80
N GLY A 145 -5.73 1.19 -11.65
CA GLY A 145 -5.57 2.07 -12.82
C GLY A 145 -5.61 3.54 -12.40
N LEU A 146 -5.32 4.44 -13.33
CA LEU A 146 -5.43 5.88 -13.13
C LEU A 146 -6.91 6.31 -13.10
N PHE A 147 -7.31 7.14 -12.12
CA PHE A 147 -8.69 7.64 -12.00
C PHE A 147 -8.72 9.06 -11.42
N SER A 148 -9.76 9.83 -11.79
CA SER A 148 -9.84 11.27 -11.52
C SER A 148 -9.83 11.66 -10.04
N ASP A 149 -10.28 10.77 -9.15
CA ASP A 149 -10.34 11.09 -7.72
C ASP A 149 -8.97 11.04 -7.05
N MET A 150 -7.93 10.52 -7.73
CA MET A 150 -6.55 10.73 -7.31
C MET A 150 -6.22 12.22 -7.25
N GLU A 151 -6.72 13.04 -8.20
CA GLU A 151 -6.59 14.50 -8.15
C GLU A 151 -7.63 15.13 -7.24
N ASN A 152 -8.93 14.86 -7.50
CA ASN A 152 -10.02 15.67 -6.96
C ASN A 152 -10.31 15.37 -5.48
N VAL A 153 -10.03 14.15 -5.03
CA VAL A 153 -10.27 13.72 -3.66
C VAL A 153 -8.95 13.49 -2.92
N ILE A 154 -8.10 12.57 -3.41
CA ILE A 154 -6.92 12.16 -2.66
C ILE A 154 -5.90 13.30 -2.59
N GLY A 155 -5.51 13.86 -3.73
CA GLY A 155 -4.54 14.96 -3.80
C GLY A 155 -5.06 16.26 -3.18
N ARG A 156 -6.28 16.70 -3.54
CA ARG A 156 -6.78 18.02 -3.11
C ARG A 156 -7.31 18.05 -1.68
N ILE A 157 -7.94 16.96 -1.20
CA ILE A 157 -8.59 16.92 0.12
C ILE A 157 -7.68 16.27 1.15
N TYR A 158 -7.18 15.05 0.87
CA TYR A 158 -6.37 14.29 1.82
C TYR A 158 -4.91 14.73 1.86
N LYS A 159 -4.33 15.14 0.72
CA LYS A 159 -2.97 15.69 0.58
C LYS A 159 -1.91 14.79 1.21
N PRO A 160 -1.60 13.65 0.61
CA PRO A 160 -0.53 12.77 1.11
C PRO A 160 0.83 13.47 1.01
N ASP A 161 1.70 13.27 2.01
CA ASP A 161 3.09 13.70 1.95
C ASP A 161 3.95 12.70 1.16
N ILE A 162 3.61 11.41 1.26
CA ILE A 162 4.26 10.31 0.56
C ILE A 162 3.19 9.49 -0.16
N ALA A 163 3.45 9.10 -1.40
CA ALA A 163 2.56 8.21 -2.15
C ALA A 163 3.33 7.01 -2.71
N MET A 164 2.82 5.81 -2.49
CA MET A 164 3.29 4.57 -3.11
C MET A 164 2.34 4.24 -4.24
N VAL A 165 2.84 4.15 -5.49
CA VAL A 165 2.01 3.97 -6.68
C VAL A 165 2.51 2.79 -7.53
N PRO A 166 1.62 1.92 -8.02
CA PRO A 166 2.01 0.80 -8.87
C PRO A 166 2.41 1.29 -10.26
N ILE A 167 3.44 0.66 -10.86
CA ILE A 167 3.95 0.98 -12.19
C ILE A 167 4.16 -0.26 -13.08
N GLY A 168 3.62 -1.42 -12.69
CA GLY A 168 3.82 -2.70 -13.37
C GLY A 168 3.15 -2.83 -14.75
N ASP A 169 2.33 -1.87 -15.15
CA ASP A 169 1.58 -1.80 -16.40
C ASP A 169 0.47 -2.87 -16.44
N LYS A 170 0.58 -3.92 -17.11
CA LYS A 170 -0.43 -4.92 -17.49
C LYS A 170 -1.65 -5.06 -16.58
N PHE A 171 -1.48 -5.03 -15.26
CA PHE A 171 -2.55 -5.19 -14.27
C PHE A 171 -2.88 -3.90 -13.52
N THR A 172 -1.97 -2.93 -13.54
CA THR A 172 -2.05 -1.64 -12.86
C THR A 172 -1.66 -0.51 -13.80
N MET A 173 -1.39 0.67 -13.26
CA MET A 173 -0.77 1.77 -14.03
C MET A 173 0.60 1.34 -14.57
N GLY A 174 0.95 1.84 -15.76
CA GLY A 174 2.33 1.81 -16.26
C GLY A 174 3.15 3.01 -15.75
N PRO A 175 4.44 3.10 -16.12
CA PRO A 175 5.31 4.20 -15.68
C PRO A 175 4.78 5.61 -15.99
N PHE A 176 4.10 5.80 -17.12
CA PHE A 176 3.54 7.09 -17.51
C PHE A 176 2.28 7.44 -16.70
N GLU A 177 1.33 6.51 -16.58
CA GLU A 177 0.12 6.71 -15.78
C GLU A 177 0.46 6.86 -14.29
N GLY A 178 1.45 6.12 -13.78
CA GLY A 178 1.97 6.29 -12.43
C GLY A 178 2.55 7.70 -12.20
N ALA A 179 3.25 8.25 -13.19
CA ALA A 179 3.73 9.63 -13.12
C ALA A 179 2.60 10.67 -13.18
N LEU A 180 1.53 10.42 -13.93
CA LEU A 180 0.31 11.25 -13.88
C LEU A 180 -0.35 11.16 -12.51
N ALA A 181 -0.42 9.97 -11.91
CA ALA A 181 -0.92 9.79 -10.55
C ALA A 181 -0.08 10.59 -9.54
N ALA A 182 1.26 10.54 -9.64
CA ALA A 182 2.14 11.35 -8.81
C ALA A 182 1.88 12.86 -8.97
N MET A 183 1.68 13.33 -10.20
CA MET A 183 1.32 14.73 -10.48
C MET A 183 -0.04 15.10 -9.84
N TRP A 184 -1.05 14.23 -9.92
CA TRP A 184 -2.39 14.48 -9.39
C TRP A 184 -2.46 14.41 -7.87
N LEU A 185 -1.74 13.47 -7.26
CA LEU A 185 -1.61 13.34 -5.81
C LEU A 185 -0.77 14.47 -5.22
N ALA A 186 0.19 14.98 -5.98
CA ALA A 186 1.15 16.04 -5.61
C ALA A 186 1.82 15.81 -4.22
N PRO A 187 2.32 14.62 -3.92
CA PRO A 187 3.03 14.38 -2.67
C PRO A 187 4.41 15.06 -2.68
N LYS A 188 5.08 15.13 -1.52
CA LYS A 188 6.49 15.50 -1.47
C LYS A 188 7.39 14.40 -2.05
N VAL A 189 7.02 13.15 -1.79
CA VAL A 189 7.76 11.97 -2.22
C VAL A 189 6.83 10.94 -2.86
N VAL A 190 7.26 10.36 -3.99
CA VAL A 190 6.59 9.21 -4.61
C VAL A 190 7.52 8.01 -4.67
N ILE A 191 7.00 6.84 -4.32
CA ILE A 191 7.70 5.56 -4.31
C ILE A 191 7.00 4.63 -5.32
N PRO A 192 7.67 4.18 -6.40
CA PRO A 192 7.09 3.19 -7.30
C PRO A 192 7.06 1.81 -6.64
N MET A 193 6.00 1.05 -6.91
CA MET A 193 5.79 -0.30 -6.42
C MET A 193 5.16 -1.21 -7.49
N HIS A 194 4.93 -2.48 -7.19
CA HIS A 194 4.26 -3.46 -8.04
C HIS A 194 4.94 -3.62 -9.42
N TYR A 195 6.26 -3.73 -9.45
CA TYR A 195 7.07 -3.95 -10.66
C TYR A 195 8.21 -4.92 -10.40
N ASN A 196 8.72 -5.57 -11.45
CA ASN A 196 9.86 -6.50 -11.43
C ASN A 196 9.74 -7.72 -10.51
N THR A 197 8.59 -7.96 -9.87
CA THR A 197 8.34 -9.17 -9.08
C THR A 197 8.17 -10.38 -10.00
N PHE A 198 7.50 -10.18 -11.12
CA PHE A 198 7.25 -11.21 -12.14
C PHE A 198 7.61 -10.69 -13.53
N PRO A 199 8.03 -11.55 -14.48
CA PRO A 199 8.41 -11.11 -15.83
C PRO A 199 7.33 -10.31 -16.56
N VAL A 200 6.06 -10.56 -16.26
CA VAL A 200 4.90 -9.93 -16.90
C VAL A 200 4.67 -8.47 -16.47
N ILE A 201 5.30 -8.05 -15.35
CA ILE A 201 5.28 -6.69 -14.81
C ILE A 201 6.68 -6.08 -14.73
N GLU A 202 7.57 -6.50 -15.63
CA GLU A 202 8.92 -5.96 -15.70
C GLU A 202 8.89 -4.52 -16.22
N GLN A 203 9.43 -3.57 -15.45
CA GLN A 203 9.52 -2.16 -15.76
C GLN A 203 10.85 -1.58 -15.29
N ASP A 204 11.35 -0.58 -16.02
CA ASP A 204 12.47 0.24 -15.57
C ASP A 204 11.94 1.44 -14.76
N PRO A 205 12.16 1.48 -13.43
CA PRO A 205 11.67 2.58 -12.60
C PRO A 205 12.33 3.93 -12.93
N ALA A 206 13.46 3.94 -13.66
CA ALA A 206 14.06 5.18 -14.15
C ALA A 206 13.17 5.87 -15.21
N ILE A 207 12.40 5.12 -15.99
CA ILE A 207 11.42 5.67 -16.94
C ILE A 207 10.32 6.41 -16.16
N PHE A 208 9.79 5.81 -15.09
CA PHE A 208 8.83 6.46 -14.20
C PHE A 208 9.39 7.74 -13.61
N SER A 209 10.60 7.69 -13.04
CA SER A 209 11.28 8.86 -12.45
C SER A 209 11.45 9.99 -13.48
N ASN A 210 11.83 9.66 -14.71
CA ASN A 210 11.96 10.65 -15.78
C ASN A 210 10.62 11.33 -16.11
N PHE A 211 9.51 10.58 -16.17
CA PHE A 211 8.18 11.16 -16.39
C PHE A 211 7.74 12.05 -15.21
N VAL A 212 7.95 11.63 -13.96
CA VAL A 212 7.63 12.45 -12.79
C VAL A 212 8.40 13.78 -12.84
N ASN A 213 9.71 13.74 -13.10
CA ASN A 213 10.54 14.93 -13.19
C ASN A 213 10.09 15.90 -14.31
N GLN A 214 9.54 15.38 -15.42
CA GLN A 214 9.01 16.21 -16.50
C GLN A 214 7.65 16.82 -16.16
N LEU A 215 6.77 16.06 -15.51
CA LEU A 215 5.39 16.47 -15.23
C LEU A 215 5.27 17.30 -13.93
N HIS A 216 6.05 16.95 -12.91
CA HIS A 216 6.01 17.60 -11.60
C HIS A 216 7.39 17.58 -10.90
N PRO A 217 8.30 18.50 -11.28
CA PRO A 217 9.70 18.49 -10.81
C PRO A 217 9.89 18.72 -9.30
N ASN A 218 8.83 19.09 -8.58
CA ASN A 218 8.88 19.29 -7.13
C ASN A 218 8.51 18.03 -6.33
N VAL A 219 8.21 16.90 -7.00
CA VAL A 219 7.99 15.62 -6.37
C VAL A 219 9.28 14.81 -6.42
N ASP A 220 9.80 14.44 -5.27
CA ASP A 220 10.97 13.58 -5.18
C ASP A 220 10.58 12.12 -5.48
N VAL A 221 11.34 11.45 -6.35
CA VAL A 221 11.14 10.03 -6.65
C VAL A 221 12.16 9.21 -5.87
N VAL A 222 11.67 8.32 -5.00
CA VAL A 222 12.50 7.40 -4.23
C VAL A 222 12.32 5.98 -4.78
N ILE A 223 13.31 5.49 -5.53
CA ILE A 223 13.37 4.12 -6.02
C ILE A 223 14.08 3.28 -4.96
N MET A 224 13.33 2.41 -4.29
CA MET A 224 13.86 1.55 -3.22
C MET A 224 14.28 0.19 -3.75
N ASN A 225 15.26 -0.44 -3.11
CA ASN A 225 15.50 -1.87 -3.23
C ASN A 225 14.70 -2.64 -2.18
N PRO A 226 14.31 -3.90 -2.43
CA PRO A 226 13.69 -4.71 -1.40
C PRO A 226 14.51 -4.74 -0.11
N LEU A 227 13.84 -4.63 1.03
CA LEU A 227 14.36 -4.50 2.39
C LEU A 227 15.06 -3.18 2.72
N GLU A 228 15.15 -2.25 1.79
CA GLU A 228 15.65 -0.92 2.06
C GLU A 228 14.68 -0.13 2.95
N TYR A 229 15.23 0.67 3.85
CA TYR A 229 14.49 1.62 4.68
C TYR A 229 14.60 3.01 4.09
N TYR A 230 13.47 3.70 4.04
CA TYR A 230 13.39 5.12 3.75
C TYR A 230 12.85 5.87 4.98
N LYS A 231 13.60 6.86 5.43
CA LYS A 231 13.17 7.78 6.48
C LYS A 231 12.99 9.17 5.88
N PRO A 232 11.75 9.67 5.77
CA PRO A 232 11.52 11.02 5.28
C PRO A 232 12.08 12.05 6.27
N ASP A 233 12.74 13.07 5.73
CA ASP A 233 13.22 14.22 6.48
C ASP A 233 12.48 15.46 5.94
N PHE A 234 11.25 15.64 6.40
CA PHE A 234 10.48 16.83 6.06
C PHE A 234 10.78 17.92 7.09
N GLU A 235 11.30 19.06 6.63
CA GLU A 235 11.36 20.24 7.47
C GLU A 235 9.94 20.55 7.98
N LYS A 236 9.77 20.61 9.30
CA LYS A 236 8.47 21.00 9.88
C LYS A 236 8.26 22.47 9.51
N GLU A 237 7.25 22.73 8.67
CA GLU A 237 6.79 24.11 8.46
C GLU A 237 6.35 24.66 9.83
N GLU A 238 7.08 25.70 10.29
CA GLU A 238 6.80 26.44 11.54
C GLU A 238 5.48 27.23 11.44
#